data_6c51dce4d96525cf5f24e8c3231358d9
#
_entry.id   6c51dce4d96525cf5f24e8c3231358d9
#
_cell.length_a   1.000
_cell.length_b   1.000
_cell.length_c   1.000
_cell.angle_alpha   90.00
_cell.angle_beta   90.00
_cell.angle_gamma   90.00
#
_symmetry.space_group_name_H-M   'P 1'
#
loop_
_entity.id
_entity.type
_entity.pdbx_description
1 polymer ?
#
loop_
_entity_poly.entity_id
_entity_poly.type
_entity_poly.pdbx_seq_one_letter_code
_entity_poly.pdbx_strand_id
1 'polypeptide(L)'
;MGKEQGTEPLVLPGLHTLMAESLEALGEAGMVERLLHRLGESLGSHKVVLFCPLPGSDDPLAAYQYGMPDDFLARYANLIQGSDAWSEALVRQQDQALARGGSLSQQLVATPDLRRGAFYADYLQPLGIDAMVNSVVEASPEVGMHVLAMYNDLGQSEFTLEQFARLRAVTPWVRSLMRAQRRLQQARRHTQALERTLDQLPLGVMHVSPRGEVRYLNEHARAWLGVEDECRVLLRHATGWQNRQPLQLAQVHPALAPLLSASLST
;
A
#
# COMPACT_ATOMS: atom_id res chain seq x y z
N MET A 1 -45.76 0.70 -14.26
CA MET A 1 -44.89 -0.44 -14.54
C MET A 1 -43.56 0.15 -15.01
N GLY A 2 -42.68 0.52 -14.05
CA GLY A 2 -41.34 1.02 -14.31
C GLY A 2 -40.40 -0.17 -14.57
N LYS A 3 -39.75 -0.16 -15.72
CA LYS A 3 -38.70 -1.10 -16.03
C LYS A 3 -37.51 -0.77 -15.10
N GLU A 4 -37.22 -1.65 -14.15
CA GLU A 4 -35.91 -1.70 -13.51
C GLU A 4 -34.88 -1.95 -14.62
N GLN A 5 -34.12 -0.92 -14.96
CA GLN A 5 -32.90 -1.07 -15.75
C GLN A 5 -31.93 -1.81 -14.87
N GLY A 6 -31.79 -3.11 -15.11
CA GLY A 6 -30.73 -3.93 -14.52
C GLY A 6 -29.39 -3.30 -14.84
N THR A 7 -28.72 -2.82 -13.82
CA THR A 7 -27.33 -2.35 -13.90
C THR A 7 -26.48 -3.59 -14.20
N GLU A 8 -26.08 -3.77 -15.45
CA GLU A 8 -25.06 -4.76 -15.79
C GLU A 8 -23.85 -4.50 -14.87
N PRO A 9 -23.27 -5.55 -14.29
CA PRO A 9 -22.08 -5.37 -13.47
C PRO A 9 -20.99 -4.75 -14.34
N LEU A 10 -20.46 -3.60 -13.89
CA LEU A 10 -19.39 -2.86 -14.56
C LEU A 10 -18.11 -3.73 -14.50
N VAL A 11 -17.99 -4.65 -15.45
CA VAL A 11 -16.84 -5.57 -15.52
C VAL A 11 -15.70 -4.83 -16.18
N LEU A 12 -14.67 -4.51 -15.40
CA LEU A 12 -13.40 -4.01 -15.95
C LEU A 12 -12.66 -5.21 -16.57
N PRO A 13 -12.32 -5.15 -17.86
CA PRO A 13 -11.53 -6.20 -18.50
C PRO A 13 -10.20 -6.40 -17.74
N GLY A 14 -9.85 -7.65 -17.43
CA GLY A 14 -8.60 -7.98 -16.74
C GLY A 14 -8.58 -7.72 -15.21
N LEU A 15 -9.69 -7.26 -14.60
CA LEU A 15 -9.74 -7.00 -13.16
C LEU A 15 -9.39 -8.25 -12.33
N HIS A 16 -9.91 -9.42 -12.72
CA HIS A 16 -9.60 -10.67 -12.00
C HIS A 16 -8.11 -11.01 -12.04
N THR A 17 -7.46 -10.83 -13.18
CA THR A 17 -6.01 -11.03 -13.33
C THR A 17 -5.24 -10.04 -12.44
N LEU A 18 -5.61 -8.76 -12.49
CA LEU A 18 -5.01 -7.73 -11.66
C LEU A 18 -5.17 -8.04 -10.15
N MET A 19 -6.35 -8.53 -9.75
CA MET A 19 -6.60 -8.93 -8.36
C MET A 19 -5.70 -10.10 -7.93
N ALA A 20 -5.56 -11.12 -8.77
CA ALA A 20 -4.73 -12.29 -8.49
C ALA A 20 -3.24 -11.89 -8.39
N GLU A 21 -2.71 -11.19 -9.39
CA GLU A 21 -1.32 -10.71 -9.44
C GLU A 21 -0.99 -9.84 -8.21
N SER A 22 -1.91 -8.96 -7.78
CA SER A 22 -1.66 -8.09 -6.63
C SER A 22 -1.69 -8.84 -5.29
N LEU A 23 -2.52 -9.90 -5.19
CA LEU A 23 -2.53 -10.77 -4.00
C LEU A 23 -1.27 -11.62 -3.90
N GLU A 24 -0.77 -12.15 -5.03
CA GLU A 24 0.48 -12.90 -5.08
C GLU A 24 1.69 -12.02 -4.71
N ALA A 25 1.69 -10.77 -5.16
CA ALA A 25 2.74 -9.80 -4.87
C ALA A 25 2.62 -9.14 -3.48
N LEU A 26 1.67 -9.59 -2.63
CA LEU A 26 1.42 -8.95 -1.34
C LEU A 26 2.68 -8.99 -0.44
N GLY A 27 3.10 -7.82 0.01
CA GLY A 27 4.31 -7.65 0.83
C GLY A 27 5.60 -7.51 0.06
N GLU A 28 5.58 -7.55 -1.27
CA GLU A 28 6.73 -7.21 -2.10
C GLU A 28 6.94 -5.70 -2.21
N ALA A 29 8.17 -5.29 -2.43
CA ALA A 29 8.49 -3.90 -2.76
C ALA A 29 7.88 -3.53 -4.14
N GLY A 30 7.36 -2.29 -4.25
CA GLY A 30 6.76 -1.80 -5.50
C GLY A 30 5.43 -2.43 -5.90
N MET A 31 4.81 -3.24 -5.02
CA MET A 31 3.50 -3.86 -5.32
C MET A 31 2.42 -2.81 -5.56
N VAL A 32 2.37 -1.77 -4.72
CA VAL A 32 1.34 -0.73 -4.82
C VAL A 32 1.53 0.09 -6.09
N GLU A 33 2.75 0.44 -6.45
CA GLU A 33 3.09 1.18 -7.68
C GLU A 33 2.67 0.37 -8.93
N ARG A 34 2.96 -0.95 -8.95
CA ARG A 34 2.49 -1.84 -10.03
C ARG A 34 0.96 -1.89 -10.10
N LEU A 35 0.29 -1.94 -8.95
CA LEU A 35 -1.16 -1.86 -8.87
C LEU A 35 -1.69 -0.56 -9.49
N LEU A 36 -1.12 0.60 -9.12
CA LEU A 36 -1.55 1.89 -9.66
C LEU A 36 -1.34 1.99 -11.16
N HIS A 37 -0.19 1.48 -11.67
CA HIS A 37 0.07 1.38 -13.10
C HIS A 37 -1.05 0.61 -13.83
N ARG A 38 -1.33 -0.61 -13.39
CA ARG A 38 -2.35 -1.48 -14.01
C ARG A 38 -3.76 -0.92 -13.89
N LEU A 39 -4.09 -0.26 -12.77
CA LEU A 39 -5.35 0.46 -12.62
C LEU A 39 -5.45 1.63 -13.60
N GLY A 40 -4.37 2.39 -13.73
CA GLY A 40 -4.28 3.49 -14.69
C GLY A 40 -4.55 3.02 -16.12
N GLU A 41 -3.86 1.97 -16.58
CA GLU A 41 -4.09 1.36 -17.89
C GLU A 41 -5.54 0.92 -18.09
N SER A 42 -6.12 0.23 -17.08
CA SER A 42 -7.48 -0.30 -17.17
C SER A 42 -8.57 0.77 -17.15
N LEU A 43 -8.30 1.93 -16.56
CA LEU A 43 -9.23 3.05 -16.39
C LEU A 43 -8.94 4.22 -17.35
N GLY A 44 -7.86 4.12 -18.14
CA GLY A 44 -7.50 5.12 -19.16
C GLY A 44 -6.87 6.38 -18.59
N SER A 45 -6.10 6.30 -17.50
CA SER A 45 -5.32 7.39 -16.95
C SER A 45 -3.85 7.01 -16.82
N HIS A 46 -2.96 7.93 -17.19
CA HIS A 46 -1.52 7.74 -17.04
C HIS A 46 -0.95 8.34 -15.74
N LYS A 47 -1.78 9.00 -14.94
CA LYS A 47 -1.41 9.64 -13.68
C LYS A 47 -2.33 9.18 -12.57
N VAL A 48 -1.81 8.36 -11.66
CA VAL A 48 -2.57 7.78 -10.56
C VAL A 48 -1.82 7.96 -9.25
N VAL A 49 -2.52 8.40 -8.22
CA VAL A 49 -1.96 8.60 -6.87
C VAL A 49 -2.89 7.96 -5.85
N LEU A 50 -2.31 7.21 -4.93
CA LEU A 50 -2.99 6.71 -3.75
C LEU A 50 -2.42 7.43 -2.52
N PHE A 51 -3.15 8.40 -2.02
CA PHE A 51 -2.84 9.10 -0.77
C PHE A 51 -3.20 8.21 0.41
N CYS A 52 -2.24 7.96 1.28
CA CYS A 52 -2.37 7.13 2.48
C CYS A 52 -1.75 7.83 3.69
N PRO A 53 -2.24 9.03 4.09
CA PRO A 53 -1.73 9.71 5.26
C PRO A 53 -1.84 8.80 6.48
N LEU A 54 -0.77 8.72 7.27
CA LEU A 54 -0.76 7.96 8.51
C LEU A 54 -0.84 8.95 9.67
N PRO A 55 -1.88 8.91 10.51
CA PRO A 55 -1.99 9.75 11.68
C PRO A 55 -0.77 9.57 12.60
N GLY A 56 -0.15 10.69 13.00
CA GLY A 56 1.05 10.67 13.84
C GLY A 56 2.34 10.25 13.13
N SER A 57 2.35 10.16 11.81
CA SER A 57 3.55 9.94 11.00
C SER A 57 4.27 11.26 10.78
N ASP A 58 5.61 11.20 10.68
CA ASP A 58 6.45 12.32 10.25
C ASP A 58 6.23 12.67 8.77
N ASP A 59 5.58 11.78 8.00
CA ASP A 59 5.18 11.98 6.61
C ASP A 59 3.64 12.02 6.50
N PRO A 60 3.02 13.22 6.68
CA PRO A 60 1.58 13.39 6.58
C PRO A 60 1.06 13.24 5.14
N LEU A 61 1.96 13.23 4.14
CA LEU A 61 1.64 13.10 2.72
C LEU A 61 2.02 11.75 2.15
N ALA A 62 2.17 10.71 3.00
CA ALA A 62 2.49 9.36 2.53
C ALA A 62 1.58 8.99 1.35
N ALA A 63 2.18 8.75 0.19
CA ALA A 63 1.46 8.40 -1.02
C ALA A 63 2.28 7.45 -1.90
N TYR A 64 1.55 6.64 -2.67
CA TYR A 64 2.08 5.88 -3.78
C TYR A 64 1.64 6.55 -5.07
N GLN A 65 2.49 6.54 -6.10
CA GLN A 65 2.20 7.25 -7.34
C GLN A 65 2.63 6.45 -8.58
N TYR A 66 1.94 6.70 -9.68
CA TYR A 66 2.31 6.24 -11.02
C TYR A 66 2.12 7.40 -12.00
N GLY A 67 3.10 7.60 -12.90
CA GLY A 67 3.04 8.62 -13.95
C GLY A 67 3.15 10.08 -13.47
N MET A 68 3.46 10.29 -12.20
CA MET A 68 3.75 11.62 -11.64
C MET A 68 5.26 11.88 -11.62
N PRO A 69 5.71 13.14 -11.72
CA PRO A 69 7.10 13.49 -11.47
C PRO A 69 7.57 13.09 -10.07
N ASP A 70 8.84 12.71 -9.93
CA ASP A 70 9.42 12.26 -8.64
C ASP A 70 9.27 13.33 -7.54
N ASP A 71 9.31 14.61 -7.90
CA ASP A 71 9.19 15.74 -6.98
C ASP A 71 7.72 16.18 -6.73
N PHE A 72 6.72 15.46 -7.24
CA PHE A 72 5.30 15.79 -7.10
C PHE A 72 4.88 16.05 -5.67
N LEU A 73 5.18 15.13 -4.74
CA LEU A 73 4.82 15.28 -3.32
C LEU A 73 5.61 16.39 -2.63
N ALA A 74 6.90 16.55 -2.97
CA ALA A 74 7.71 17.63 -2.42
C ALA A 74 7.21 19.00 -2.87
N ARG A 75 6.80 19.14 -4.14
CA ARG A 75 6.14 20.36 -4.64
C ARG A 75 4.84 20.60 -3.90
N TYR A 76 4.03 19.57 -3.71
CA TYR A 76 2.77 19.67 -2.98
C TYR A 76 3.00 20.18 -1.55
N ALA A 77 3.93 19.60 -0.82
CA ALA A 77 4.25 20.01 0.54
C ALA A 77 4.74 21.48 0.64
N ASN A 78 5.56 21.91 -0.32
CA ASN A 78 6.19 23.24 -0.29
C ASN A 78 5.26 24.37 -0.78
N LEU A 79 4.40 24.09 -1.76
CA LEU A 79 3.62 25.13 -2.44
C LEU A 79 2.20 25.28 -1.88
N ILE A 80 1.65 24.26 -1.22
CA ILE A 80 0.20 24.13 -1.11
C ILE A 80 -0.31 23.92 0.33
N GLN A 81 0.50 24.07 1.34
CA GLN A 81 -0.04 24.10 2.71
C GLN A 81 -1.08 25.24 2.83
N GLY A 82 -2.33 24.92 2.51
CA GLY A 82 -3.48 25.80 2.66
C GLY A 82 -4.03 26.46 1.40
N SER A 83 -3.61 26.05 0.19
CA SER A 83 -4.14 26.61 -1.07
C SER A 83 -4.64 25.57 -2.09
N ASP A 84 -4.75 24.30 -1.72
CA ASP A 84 -5.33 23.25 -2.58
C ASP A 84 -6.85 23.36 -2.63
N ALA A 85 -7.36 23.98 -3.70
CA ALA A 85 -8.78 24.23 -3.87
C ALA A 85 -9.62 22.93 -3.91
N TRP A 86 -9.06 21.81 -4.37
CA TRP A 86 -9.75 20.52 -4.38
C TRP A 86 -9.83 19.92 -2.98
N SER A 87 -8.72 19.92 -2.23
CA SER A 87 -8.70 19.41 -0.85
C SER A 87 -9.58 20.26 0.07
N GLU A 88 -9.54 21.58 -0.06
CA GLU A 88 -10.44 22.47 0.69
C GLU A 88 -11.93 22.22 0.38
N ALA A 89 -12.27 22.05 -0.92
CA ALA A 89 -13.64 21.74 -1.30
C ALA A 89 -14.04 20.35 -0.83
N LEU A 90 -13.14 19.37 -0.87
CA LEU A 90 -13.38 18.01 -0.37
C LEU A 90 -13.67 18.00 1.13
N VAL A 91 -12.89 18.77 1.91
CA VAL A 91 -13.13 18.94 3.36
C VAL A 91 -14.49 19.59 3.61
N ARG A 92 -14.83 20.69 2.90
CA ARG A 92 -16.15 21.35 3.03
C ARG A 92 -17.32 20.44 2.66
N GLN A 93 -17.14 19.52 1.73
CA GLN A 93 -18.15 18.59 1.21
C GLN A 93 -17.94 17.15 1.69
N GLN A 94 -17.22 16.95 2.79
CA GLN A 94 -16.75 15.63 3.24
C GLN A 94 -17.88 14.61 3.34
N ASP A 95 -19.01 14.95 3.96
CA ASP A 95 -20.13 14.03 4.13
C ASP A 95 -20.72 13.59 2.78
N GLN A 96 -20.79 14.51 1.82
CA GLN A 96 -21.29 14.20 0.48
C GLN A 96 -20.29 13.33 -0.31
N ALA A 97 -18.98 13.64 -0.21
CA ALA A 97 -17.92 12.86 -0.85
C ALA A 97 -17.87 11.44 -0.28
N LEU A 98 -17.98 11.29 1.04
CA LEU A 98 -18.05 9.97 1.70
C LEU A 98 -19.30 9.21 1.28
N ALA A 99 -20.46 9.85 1.26
CA ALA A 99 -21.73 9.21 0.84
C ALA A 99 -21.70 8.76 -0.63
N ARG A 100 -21.04 9.53 -1.50
CA ARG A 100 -20.84 9.19 -2.92
C ARG A 100 -19.70 8.20 -3.14
N GLY A 101 -18.80 8.04 -2.17
CA GLY A 101 -17.58 7.24 -2.25
C GLY A 101 -16.46 7.91 -3.06
N GLY A 102 -16.50 9.23 -3.26
CA GLY A 102 -15.52 10.01 -3.99
C GLY A 102 -16.11 11.22 -4.71
N SER A 103 -15.37 11.81 -5.65
CA SER A 103 -15.75 13.03 -6.35
C SER A 103 -15.11 13.14 -7.74
N LEU A 104 -15.73 13.94 -8.59
CA LEU A 104 -15.13 14.50 -9.79
C LEU A 104 -14.65 15.92 -9.49
N SER A 105 -13.52 16.35 -10.06
CA SER A 105 -12.95 17.68 -9.81
C SER A 105 -13.92 18.83 -10.10
N GLN A 106 -14.70 18.72 -11.19
CA GLN A 106 -15.72 19.71 -11.56
C GLN A 106 -16.90 19.78 -10.58
N GLN A 107 -17.10 18.75 -9.73
CA GLN A 107 -18.10 18.78 -8.67
C GLN A 107 -17.56 19.46 -7.38
N LEU A 108 -16.24 19.48 -7.21
CA LEU A 108 -15.58 20.14 -6.09
C LEU A 108 -15.42 21.63 -6.36
N VAL A 109 -14.84 21.96 -7.51
CA VAL A 109 -14.61 23.33 -7.99
C VAL A 109 -14.94 23.37 -9.49
N ALA A 110 -15.76 24.34 -9.90
CA ALA A 110 -16.06 24.49 -11.31
C ALA A 110 -14.77 24.76 -12.11
N THR A 111 -14.58 24.09 -13.23
CA THR A 111 -13.34 24.15 -14.04
C THR A 111 -12.90 25.57 -14.42
N PRO A 112 -13.82 26.53 -14.80
CA PRO A 112 -13.41 27.90 -15.05
C PRO A 112 -12.90 28.63 -13.82
N ASP A 113 -13.39 28.30 -12.63
CA ASP A 113 -12.97 28.92 -11.37
C ASP A 113 -11.62 28.32 -10.92
N LEU A 114 -11.45 27.03 -11.07
CA LEU A 114 -10.17 26.34 -10.80
C LEU A 114 -9.04 26.97 -11.65
N ARG A 115 -9.25 27.12 -12.96
CA ARG A 115 -8.25 27.64 -13.89
C ARG A 115 -7.85 29.09 -13.64
N ARG A 116 -8.67 29.88 -12.95
CA ARG A 116 -8.35 31.24 -12.52
C ARG A 116 -7.55 31.30 -11.22
N GLY A 117 -7.48 30.20 -10.48
CA GLY A 117 -6.83 30.14 -9.18
C GLY A 117 -5.33 29.88 -9.24
N ALA A 118 -4.60 30.32 -8.20
CA ALA A 118 -3.17 30.08 -8.05
C ALA A 118 -2.85 28.56 -8.00
N PHE A 119 -3.70 27.74 -7.39
CA PHE A 119 -3.54 26.29 -7.35
C PHE A 119 -3.38 25.67 -8.75
N TYR A 120 -4.18 26.12 -9.71
CA TYR A 120 -4.05 25.67 -11.09
C TYR A 120 -2.76 26.18 -11.73
N ALA A 121 -2.51 27.50 -11.67
CA ALA A 121 -1.39 28.13 -12.35
C ALA A 121 -0.02 27.67 -11.83
N ASP A 122 0.11 27.56 -10.50
CA ASP A 122 1.39 27.32 -9.84
C ASP A 122 1.68 25.82 -9.61
N TYR A 123 0.64 24.98 -9.63
CA TYR A 123 0.79 23.55 -9.32
C TYR A 123 0.23 22.63 -10.41
N LEU A 124 -1.06 22.68 -10.73
CA LEU A 124 -1.66 21.71 -11.64
C LEU A 124 -1.14 21.86 -13.08
N GLN A 125 -1.08 23.07 -13.60
CA GLN A 125 -0.62 23.34 -14.95
C GLN A 125 0.84 22.92 -15.19
N PRO A 126 1.81 23.22 -14.30
CA PRO A 126 3.19 22.72 -14.41
C PRO A 126 3.31 21.20 -14.33
N LEU A 127 2.38 20.51 -13.67
CA LEU A 127 2.32 19.05 -13.61
C LEU A 127 1.57 18.43 -14.80
N GLY A 128 1.06 19.26 -15.71
CA GLY A 128 0.27 18.79 -16.84
C GLY A 128 -1.08 18.19 -16.43
N ILE A 129 -1.74 18.73 -15.39
CA ILE A 129 -3.01 18.23 -14.86
C ILE A 129 -4.14 19.21 -15.15
N ASP A 130 -5.24 18.72 -15.71
CA ASP A 130 -6.43 19.54 -16.00
C ASP A 130 -7.69 19.10 -15.22
N ALA A 131 -7.83 17.82 -14.94
CA ALA A 131 -8.99 17.28 -14.22
C ALA A 131 -8.58 16.11 -13.31
N MET A 132 -9.42 15.83 -12.32
CA MET A 132 -9.25 14.73 -11.37
C MET A 132 -10.56 13.98 -11.16
N VAL A 133 -10.46 12.67 -11.00
CA VAL A 133 -11.48 11.83 -10.38
C VAL A 133 -10.86 11.15 -9.17
N ASN A 134 -11.59 11.11 -8.06
CA ASN A 134 -11.12 10.40 -6.88
C ASN A 134 -12.17 9.43 -6.32
N SER A 135 -11.69 8.46 -5.56
CA SER A 135 -12.52 7.59 -4.75
C SER A 135 -11.93 7.44 -3.35
N VAL A 136 -12.80 7.46 -2.34
CA VAL A 136 -12.41 7.29 -0.94
C VAL A 136 -12.19 5.80 -0.67
N VAL A 137 -10.94 5.42 -0.54
CA VAL A 137 -10.56 4.02 -0.24
C VAL A 137 -10.90 3.68 1.20
N GLU A 138 -10.55 4.56 2.14
CA GLU A 138 -10.82 4.37 3.56
C GLU A 138 -10.88 5.73 4.26
N ALA A 139 -11.73 5.85 5.28
CA ALA A 139 -11.77 7.02 6.14
C ALA A 139 -12.12 6.57 7.55
N SER A 140 -11.20 6.80 8.50
CA SER A 140 -11.45 6.60 9.93
C SER A 140 -10.45 7.44 10.76
N PRO A 141 -10.74 7.70 12.03
CA PRO A 141 -9.81 8.43 12.90
C PRO A 141 -8.44 7.73 13.04
N GLU A 142 -8.40 6.39 12.96
CA GLU A 142 -7.18 5.61 13.17
C GLU A 142 -6.25 5.60 11.95
N VAL A 143 -6.82 5.70 10.75
CA VAL A 143 -6.03 5.61 9.50
C VAL A 143 -6.06 6.88 8.67
N GLY A 144 -6.86 7.89 9.06
CA GLY A 144 -7.08 9.08 8.25
C GLY A 144 -7.97 8.80 7.02
N MET A 145 -7.90 9.67 6.04
CA MET A 145 -8.64 9.54 4.79
C MET A 145 -7.70 9.11 3.66
N HIS A 146 -7.85 7.88 3.21
CA HIS A 146 -7.12 7.35 2.06
C HIS A 146 -7.92 7.59 0.78
N VAL A 147 -7.27 8.16 -0.22
CA VAL A 147 -7.90 8.57 -1.47
C VAL A 147 -7.11 8.04 -2.66
N LEU A 148 -7.79 7.32 -3.54
CA LEU A 148 -7.26 6.95 -4.85
C LEU A 148 -7.72 8.01 -5.85
N ALA A 149 -6.77 8.73 -6.42
CA ALA A 149 -6.99 9.81 -7.39
C ALA A 149 -6.38 9.47 -8.75
N MET A 150 -7.07 9.83 -9.81
CA MET A 150 -6.60 9.73 -11.18
C MET A 150 -6.71 11.11 -11.82
N TYR A 151 -5.75 11.43 -12.67
CA TYR A 151 -5.65 12.75 -13.28
C TYR A 151 -5.60 12.65 -14.79
N ASN A 152 -6.26 13.59 -15.46
CA ASN A 152 -6.18 13.79 -16.90
C ASN A 152 -5.09 14.81 -17.25
N ASP A 153 -4.46 14.60 -18.40
CA ASP A 153 -3.50 15.55 -18.98
C ASP A 153 -4.18 16.82 -19.46
N LEU A 154 -3.37 17.89 -19.62
CA LEU A 154 -3.84 19.17 -20.15
C LEU A 154 -4.50 18.99 -21.52
N GLY A 155 -5.66 19.60 -21.67
CA GLY A 155 -6.44 19.55 -22.91
C GLY A 155 -7.27 18.28 -23.11
N GLN A 156 -7.22 17.35 -22.18
CA GLN A 156 -8.17 16.23 -22.17
C GLN A 156 -9.52 16.65 -21.60
N SER A 157 -10.57 15.88 -21.96
CA SER A 157 -11.92 16.09 -21.39
C SER A 157 -11.94 15.78 -19.91
N GLU A 158 -12.87 16.42 -19.20
CA GLU A 158 -13.17 16.08 -17.81
C GLU A 158 -13.58 14.61 -17.67
N PHE A 159 -13.34 14.04 -16.49
CA PHE A 159 -13.81 12.68 -16.18
C PHE A 159 -15.33 12.59 -16.19
N THR A 160 -15.84 11.50 -16.74
CA THR A 160 -17.26 11.20 -16.82
C THR A 160 -17.78 10.50 -15.57
N LEU A 161 -19.10 10.52 -15.39
CA LEU A 161 -19.76 9.72 -14.34
C LEU A 161 -19.51 8.21 -14.52
N GLU A 162 -19.35 7.73 -15.75
CA GLU A 162 -19.03 6.33 -16.04
C GLU A 162 -17.62 5.99 -15.53
N GLN A 163 -16.61 6.81 -15.83
CA GLN A 163 -15.24 6.62 -15.32
C GLN A 163 -15.21 6.65 -13.79
N PHE A 164 -15.94 7.56 -13.17
CA PHE A 164 -16.13 7.60 -11.73
C PHE A 164 -16.77 6.32 -11.18
N ALA A 165 -17.82 5.81 -11.84
CA ALA A 165 -18.46 4.57 -11.44
C ALA A 165 -17.49 3.37 -11.54
N ARG A 166 -16.68 3.30 -12.59
CA ARG A 166 -15.63 2.28 -12.76
C ARG A 166 -14.58 2.35 -11.65
N LEU A 167 -14.08 3.55 -11.32
CA LEU A 167 -13.14 3.74 -10.22
C LEU A 167 -13.74 3.29 -8.88
N ARG A 168 -14.99 3.66 -8.61
CA ARG A 168 -15.71 3.22 -7.40
C ARG A 168 -15.89 1.72 -7.32
N ALA A 169 -16.11 1.05 -8.44
CA ALA A 169 -16.32 -0.41 -8.47
C ALA A 169 -15.06 -1.18 -8.01
N VAL A 170 -13.84 -0.68 -8.26
CA VAL A 170 -12.59 -1.31 -7.82
C VAL A 170 -12.17 -0.91 -6.40
N THR A 171 -12.70 0.18 -5.88
CA THR A 171 -12.29 0.76 -4.59
C THR A 171 -12.41 -0.21 -3.39
N PRO A 172 -13.48 -1.02 -3.23
CA PRO A 172 -13.58 -1.97 -2.13
C PRO A 172 -12.47 -3.01 -2.14
N TRP A 173 -12.05 -3.45 -3.33
CA TRP A 173 -10.94 -4.36 -3.48
C TRP A 173 -9.59 -3.69 -3.13
N VAL A 174 -9.33 -2.49 -3.66
CA VAL A 174 -8.12 -1.70 -3.31
C VAL A 174 -8.05 -1.52 -1.79
N ARG A 175 -9.17 -1.19 -1.14
CA ARG A 175 -9.27 -1.09 0.33
C ARG A 175 -8.84 -2.39 1.02
N SER A 176 -9.36 -3.52 0.58
CA SER A 176 -9.06 -4.83 1.16
C SER A 176 -7.58 -5.19 1.01
N LEU A 177 -7.02 -4.93 -0.17
CA LEU A 177 -5.60 -5.15 -0.47
C LEU A 177 -4.70 -4.27 0.40
N MET A 178 -5.00 -2.97 0.50
CA MET A 178 -4.24 -2.03 1.32
C MET A 178 -4.31 -2.37 2.82
N ARG A 179 -5.47 -2.83 3.30
CA ARG A 179 -5.60 -3.34 4.67
C ARG A 179 -4.73 -4.58 4.91
N ALA A 180 -4.72 -5.53 3.98
CA ALA A 180 -3.87 -6.73 4.06
C ALA A 180 -2.38 -6.36 4.04
N GLN A 181 -1.98 -5.45 3.16
CA GLN A 181 -0.61 -4.94 3.06
C GLN A 181 -0.16 -4.27 4.38
N ARG A 182 -0.98 -3.40 4.96
CA ARG A 182 -0.67 -2.76 6.25
C ARG A 182 -0.54 -3.78 7.38
N ARG A 183 -1.45 -4.75 7.47
CA ARG A 183 -1.37 -5.80 8.49
C ARG A 183 -0.09 -6.61 8.37
N LEU A 184 0.28 -6.98 7.15
CA LEU A 184 1.52 -7.71 6.88
C LEU A 184 2.76 -6.89 7.25
N GLN A 185 2.80 -5.61 6.88
CA GLN A 185 3.89 -4.71 7.24
C GLN A 185 3.98 -4.51 8.76
N GLN A 186 2.85 -4.34 9.43
CA GLN A 186 2.81 -4.22 10.90
C GLN A 186 3.30 -5.48 11.59
N ALA A 187 2.87 -6.66 11.14
CA ALA A 187 3.36 -7.94 11.67
C ALA A 187 4.88 -8.09 11.48
N ARG A 188 5.40 -7.74 10.29
CA ARG A 188 6.84 -7.75 10.01
C ARG A 188 7.61 -6.79 10.93
N ARG A 189 7.12 -5.55 11.09
CA ARG A 189 7.75 -4.56 12.01
C ARG A 189 7.75 -5.05 13.45
N HIS A 190 6.64 -5.66 13.89
CA HIS A 190 6.55 -6.23 15.23
C HIS A 190 7.54 -7.38 15.43
N THR A 191 7.62 -8.32 14.48
CA THR A 191 8.60 -9.40 14.51
C THR A 191 10.03 -8.85 14.57
N GLN A 192 10.38 -7.88 13.72
CA GLN A 192 11.71 -7.27 13.74
C GLN A 192 12.03 -6.55 15.05
N ALA A 193 11.03 -5.90 15.68
CA ALA A 193 11.23 -5.26 16.97
C ALA A 193 11.50 -6.29 18.07
N LEU A 194 10.77 -7.41 18.08
CA LEU A 194 11.00 -8.52 19.01
C LEU A 194 12.39 -9.15 18.77
N GLU A 195 12.79 -9.39 17.53
CA GLU A 195 14.12 -9.92 17.19
C GLU A 195 15.23 -9.00 17.71
N ARG A 196 15.12 -7.69 17.50
CA ARG A 196 16.08 -6.70 18.05
C ARG A 196 16.14 -6.73 19.57
N THR A 197 15.00 -6.91 20.25
CA THR A 197 14.97 -7.04 21.70
C THR A 197 15.67 -8.32 22.17
N LEU A 198 15.45 -9.43 21.47
CA LEU A 198 16.11 -10.70 21.77
C LEU A 198 17.62 -10.64 21.50
N ASP A 199 18.08 -9.88 20.51
CA ASP A 199 19.50 -9.65 20.21
C ASP A 199 20.22 -8.88 21.34
N GLN A 200 19.49 -8.08 22.14
CA GLN A 200 20.05 -7.34 23.29
C GLN A 200 20.21 -8.19 24.55
N LEU A 201 19.60 -9.39 24.60
CA LEU A 201 19.71 -10.26 25.75
C LEU A 201 21.10 -10.94 25.79
N PRO A 202 21.78 -10.99 26.95
CA PRO A 202 23.06 -11.68 27.10
C PRO A 202 22.89 -13.21 27.15
N LEU A 203 21.94 -13.75 26.43
CA LEU A 203 21.54 -15.16 26.40
C LEU A 203 21.39 -15.60 24.94
N GLY A 204 21.85 -16.80 24.61
CA GLY A 204 21.54 -17.42 23.33
C GLY A 204 20.06 -17.85 23.29
N VAL A 205 19.30 -17.27 22.37
CA VAL A 205 17.89 -17.60 22.14
C VAL A 205 17.72 -18.26 20.78
N MET A 206 17.07 -19.41 20.76
CA MET A 206 16.77 -20.16 19.56
C MET A 206 15.29 -20.55 19.54
N HIS A 207 14.64 -20.29 18.39
CA HIS A 207 13.28 -20.77 18.14
C HIS A 207 13.34 -21.90 17.11
N VAL A 208 12.82 -23.06 17.50
CA VAL A 208 12.80 -24.26 16.65
C VAL A 208 11.34 -24.70 16.45
N SER A 209 10.99 -25.04 15.22
CA SER A 209 9.67 -25.59 14.90
C SER A 209 9.52 -27.02 15.46
N PRO A 210 8.29 -27.56 15.60
CA PRO A 210 8.07 -28.96 15.99
C PRO A 210 8.73 -29.98 15.04
N ARG A 211 9.12 -29.56 13.84
CA ARG A 211 9.83 -30.39 12.84
C ARG A 211 11.36 -30.30 12.95
N GLY A 212 11.89 -29.60 13.97
CA GLY A 212 13.32 -29.41 14.16
C GLY A 212 13.96 -28.34 13.28
N GLU A 213 13.15 -27.54 12.58
CA GLU A 213 13.64 -26.45 11.75
C GLU A 213 13.97 -25.23 12.61
N VAL A 214 15.15 -24.66 12.47
CA VAL A 214 15.50 -23.42 13.16
C VAL A 214 14.81 -22.25 12.48
N ARG A 215 13.95 -21.57 13.22
CA ARG A 215 13.17 -20.43 12.75
C ARG A 215 13.81 -19.09 13.09
N TYR A 216 14.56 -19.05 14.20
CA TYR A 216 15.23 -17.84 14.66
C TYR A 216 16.42 -18.20 15.56
N LEU A 217 17.48 -17.42 15.46
CA LEU A 217 18.64 -17.38 16.35
C LEU A 217 18.95 -15.92 16.65
N ASN A 218 19.09 -15.54 17.91
CA ASN A 218 19.60 -14.23 18.26
C ASN A 218 21.15 -14.17 18.06
N GLU A 219 21.74 -12.96 18.16
CA GLU A 219 23.19 -12.76 17.95
C GLU A 219 24.04 -13.63 18.87
N HIS A 220 23.66 -13.75 20.16
CA HIS A 220 24.39 -14.56 21.12
C HIS A 220 24.34 -16.07 20.79
N ALA A 221 23.19 -16.57 20.37
CA ALA A 221 23.07 -17.97 19.94
C ALA A 221 23.91 -18.26 18.70
N ARG A 222 23.93 -17.34 17.73
CA ARG A 222 24.78 -17.47 16.53
C ARG A 222 26.26 -17.50 16.87
N ALA A 223 26.71 -16.57 17.74
CA ALA A 223 28.09 -16.52 18.17
C ALA A 223 28.54 -17.81 18.89
N TRP A 224 27.68 -18.37 19.77
CA TRP A 224 28.00 -19.60 20.48
C TRP A 224 28.01 -20.84 19.58
N LEU A 225 27.16 -20.85 18.55
CA LEU A 225 27.09 -21.99 17.63
C LEU A 225 28.10 -21.91 16.47
N GLY A 226 28.86 -20.81 16.37
CA GLY A 226 29.80 -20.58 15.28
C GLY A 226 29.11 -20.47 13.91
N VAL A 227 27.86 -20.04 13.88
CA VAL A 227 27.07 -19.90 12.65
C VAL A 227 27.36 -18.55 12.02
N GLU A 228 28.00 -18.55 10.86
CA GLU A 228 28.34 -17.33 10.13
C GLU A 228 27.11 -16.58 9.59
N ASP A 229 27.31 -15.29 9.20
CA ASP A 229 26.27 -14.36 8.75
C ASP A 229 25.44 -14.83 7.54
N GLU A 230 25.92 -15.79 6.75
CA GLU A 230 25.15 -16.39 5.65
C GLU A 230 23.87 -17.08 6.12
N CYS A 231 23.86 -17.65 7.31
CA CYS A 231 22.64 -18.17 7.93
C CYS A 231 21.66 -17.07 8.33
N ARG A 232 22.14 -15.86 8.61
CA ARG A 232 21.30 -14.67 8.87
C ARG A 232 20.48 -14.28 7.64
N VAL A 233 21.06 -14.36 6.45
CA VAL A 233 20.39 -14.11 5.17
C VAL A 233 19.35 -15.20 4.90
N LEU A 234 19.66 -16.45 5.15
CA LEU A 234 18.74 -17.58 4.97
C LEU A 234 17.53 -17.49 5.91
N LEU A 235 17.74 -17.12 7.18
CA LEU A 235 16.65 -16.97 8.16
C LEU A 235 15.79 -15.72 7.89
N ARG A 236 16.39 -14.60 7.43
CA ARG A 236 15.62 -13.39 7.05
C ARG A 236 14.78 -13.59 5.80
N HIS A 237 15.23 -14.41 4.85
CA HIS A 237 14.48 -14.70 3.63
C HIS A 237 13.50 -15.87 3.78
N ALA A 238 13.50 -16.61 4.87
CA ALA A 238 12.52 -17.67 5.14
C ALA A 238 11.08 -17.15 5.35
N THR A 239 10.87 -15.83 5.39
CA THR A 239 9.55 -15.22 5.30
C THR A 239 9.03 -15.08 3.87
N GLY A 240 9.88 -15.32 2.85
CA GLY A 240 9.52 -15.43 1.43
C GLY A 240 9.61 -16.89 0.99
N TRP A 241 8.50 -17.58 0.98
CA TRP A 241 8.38 -18.97 0.54
C TRP A 241 8.66 -19.11 -0.97
N GLN A 242 9.92 -19.18 -1.36
CA GLN A 242 10.29 -19.77 -2.66
C GLN A 242 11.68 -20.41 -2.60
N ASN A 243 11.69 -21.74 -2.62
CA ASN A 243 12.81 -22.61 -3.00
C ASN A 243 14.06 -22.73 -2.10
N ARG A 244 14.00 -22.52 -0.78
CA ARG A 244 15.13 -22.87 0.08
C ARG A 244 14.68 -23.83 1.20
N GLN A 245 15.38 -24.94 1.35
CA GLN A 245 15.12 -25.88 2.44
C GLN A 245 15.42 -25.20 3.79
N PRO A 246 14.53 -25.33 4.78
CA PRO A 246 14.75 -24.77 6.11
C PRO A 246 15.99 -25.40 6.75
N LEU A 247 16.79 -24.60 7.47
CA LEU A 247 17.95 -25.05 8.19
C LEU A 247 17.51 -26.00 9.32
N GLN A 248 18.01 -27.22 9.31
CA GLN A 248 17.75 -28.20 10.37
C GLN A 248 18.70 -27.97 11.57
N LEU A 249 18.20 -28.13 12.78
CA LEU A 249 19.00 -27.94 14.00
C LEU A 249 20.27 -28.81 14.01
N ALA A 250 20.18 -30.05 13.52
CA ALA A 250 21.32 -30.92 13.37
C ALA A 250 22.41 -30.41 12.41
N GLN A 251 22.05 -29.54 11.47
CA GLN A 251 22.97 -28.88 10.54
C GLN A 251 23.64 -27.66 11.17
N VAL A 252 22.99 -27.04 12.19
CA VAL A 252 23.54 -25.89 12.91
C VAL A 252 24.64 -26.34 13.86
N HIS A 253 24.39 -27.38 14.66
CA HIS A 253 25.39 -27.95 15.55
C HIS A 253 25.02 -29.38 15.96
N PRO A 254 25.90 -30.38 15.74
CA PRO A 254 25.61 -31.78 16.01
C PRO A 254 25.23 -32.08 17.48
N ALA A 255 25.78 -31.32 18.44
CA ALA A 255 25.49 -31.47 19.87
C ALA A 255 24.04 -31.08 20.24
N LEU A 256 23.32 -30.36 19.40
CA LEU A 256 21.93 -29.97 19.65
C LEU A 256 20.91 -31.01 19.15
N ALA A 257 21.35 -31.97 18.34
CA ALA A 257 20.46 -33.02 17.82
C ALA A 257 19.78 -33.86 18.94
N PRO A 258 20.43 -34.19 20.06
CA PRO A 258 19.78 -34.92 21.15
C PRO A 258 18.67 -34.15 21.89
N LEU A 259 18.75 -32.80 21.90
CA LEU A 259 17.75 -31.97 22.58
C LEU A 259 16.39 -31.98 21.86
N LEU A 260 16.37 -32.25 20.57
CA LEU A 260 15.14 -32.36 19.79
C LEU A 260 14.38 -33.67 20.10
N SER A 261 15.09 -34.77 20.26
CA SER A 261 14.46 -36.07 20.56
C SER A 261 13.79 -36.09 21.94
N ALA A 262 14.28 -35.30 22.90
CA ALA A 262 13.72 -35.16 24.22
C ALA A 262 12.47 -34.26 24.28
N SER A 263 12.39 -33.21 23.48
CA SER A 263 11.28 -32.23 23.47
C SER A 263 10.08 -32.61 22.59
N LEU A 264 10.23 -33.57 21.69
CA LEU A 264 9.14 -34.07 20.83
C LEU A 264 8.44 -35.31 21.41
N SER A 265 8.88 -35.78 22.59
CA SER A 265 8.33 -36.96 23.28
C SER A 265 7.39 -36.61 24.41
N THR A 266 7.06 -35.34 24.64
CA THR A 266 6.07 -34.81 25.57
C THR A 266 4.96 -34.09 24.81
#